data_db3d3041b15a7ffa069a71ce4c31701b
#
_entry.id   db3d3041b15a7ffa069a71ce4c31701b
#
_cell.length_a   1.000
_cell.length_b   1.000
_cell.length_c   1.000
_cell.angle_alpha   90.00
_cell.angle_beta   90.00
_cell.angle_gamma   90.00
#
_symmetry.space_group_name_H-M   'P 1'
#
loop_
_entity.id
_entity.type
_entity.pdbx_description
1 polymer ?
#
loop_
_entity_poly.entity_id
_entity_poly.type
_entity_poly.pdbx_seq_one_letter_code
_entity_poly.pdbx_strand_id
1 'polypeptide(L)'
;REGFAHFKCDGVGAYNNDGTLKAGAKVLYITAKTAKTVSTTVNTGKLETITGLQAIIDAYQKGEDTTPIVFRIIGKVSLSDLDGISSSAEGLQIKGKGAHSVMNMTFEGVGDDATVYGFGFLLRNTKSVEFRNFAIMRCLDDAMSLDTDNSHVWIHNMDLFYGKKGGAADQAKGDGTVDIKGDSQYITVAYNRFWDNGKASMCGMTSESGPNYITYHHNWFDHSDSRMARIRTMSVHMYNNYYQHNDVYGIGATSGSSVFMESNYFDATKRPIMSSLQGTDAKGDGTFSGEDGGLIKAYGNVFANKPENFSYIPYSENNTSFDAYEVSVLSEQVPSSVKTLVGGTSYNNFDTNSSLMYA
;
A
#
# COMPACT_ATOMS: atom_id res chain seq x y z
N ARG A 1 -13.83 3.11 -7.27
CA ARG A 1 -13.70 2.10 -6.19
C ARG A 1 -13.62 0.73 -6.84
N GLU A 2 -12.43 0.27 -7.06
CA GLU A 2 -12.08 -0.95 -7.79
C GLU A 2 -11.12 -1.80 -6.95
N GLY A 3 -10.97 -3.06 -7.35
CA GLY A 3 -10.04 -3.99 -6.71
C GLY A 3 -10.61 -4.70 -5.48
N PHE A 4 -9.83 -5.61 -4.96
CA PHE A 4 -10.29 -6.55 -3.93
C PHE A 4 -10.68 -5.90 -2.60
N ALA A 5 -10.19 -4.71 -2.25
CA ALA A 5 -10.62 -4.01 -1.05
C ALA A 5 -12.15 -3.71 -1.05
N HIS A 6 -12.74 -3.63 -2.23
CA HIS A 6 -14.17 -3.32 -2.40
C HIS A 6 -15.03 -4.56 -2.64
N PHE A 7 -14.42 -5.73 -2.72
CA PHE A 7 -15.14 -6.97 -3.00
C PHE A 7 -16.05 -7.35 -1.83
N LYS A 8 -17.35 -7.48 -2.10
CA LYS A 8 -18.38 -7.77 -1.09
C LYS A 8 -18.31 -6.85 0.14
N CYS A 9 -18.10 -5.55 -0.09
CA CYS A 9 -17.94 -4.54 0.94
C CYS A 9 -18.75 -3.28 0.59
N ASP A 10 -19.52 -2.74 1.57
CA ASP A 10 -20.37 -1.56 1.39
C ASP A 10 -19.61 -0.21 1.58
N GLY A 11 -18.30 -0.25 1.46
CA GLY A 11 -17.41 0.90 1.58
C GLY A 11 -16.28 0.65 2.56
N VAL A 12 -15.09 1.14 2.21
CA VAL A 12 -13.86 1.02 2.98
C VAL A 12 -13.64 2.29 3.78
N GLY A 13 -13.11 2.15 5.00
CA GLY A 13 -12.91 3.27 5.90
C GLY A 13 -14.21 3.90 6.38
N ALA A 14 -14.22 5.20 6.51
CA ALA A 14 -15.36 5.98 6.98
C ALA A 14 -16.34 6.37 5.84
N TYR A 15 -16.16 5.86 4.64
CA TYR A 15 -16.92 6.24 3.46
C TYR A 15 -17.72 5.07 2.87
N ASN A 16 -18.91 5.38 2.35
CA ASN A 16 -19.73 4.49 1.54
C ASN A 16 -19.13 4.32 0.13
N ASN A 17 -19.61 3.34 -0.63
CA ASN A 17 -19.17 3.11 -2.01
C ASN A 17 -19.47 4.27 -2.97
N ASP A 18 -20.47 5.09 -2.67
CA ASP A 18 -20.79 6.31 -3.42
C ASP A 18 -19.88 7.51 -3.10
N GLY A 19 -18.97 7.36 -2.13
CA GLY A 19 -18.03 8.41 -1.72
C GLY A 19 -18.60 9.35 -0.64
N THR A 20 -19.81 9.13 -0.16
CA THR A 20 -20.37 9.87 0.97
C THR A 20 -19.84 9.33 2.30
N LEU A 21 -19.79 10.16 3.33
CA LEU A 21 -19.46 9.71 4.68
C LEU A 21 -20.51 8.71 5.18
N LYS A 22 -20.08 7.66 5.85
CA LYS A 22 -20.98 6.76 6.57
C LYS A 22 -21.72 7.50 7.66
N ALA A 23 -22.95 7.08 7.95
CA ALA A 23 -23.80 7.70 8.97
C ALA A 23 -23.09 7.77 10.33
N GLY A 24 -23.16 8.94 10.98
CA GLY A 24 -22.55 9.17 12.28
C GLY A 24 -21.02 9.33 12.27
N ALA A 25 -20.39 9.43 11.10
CA ALA A 25 -18.95 9.57 11.00
C ALA A 25 -18.44 10.80 11.76
N LYS A 26 -17.39 10.59 12.55
CA LYS A 26 -16.64 11.65 13.22
C LYS A 26 -15.57 12.17 12.27
N VAL A 27 -15.32 13.48 12.29
CA VAL A 27 -14.24 14.10 11.49
C VAL A 27 -13.31 14.88 12.42
N LEU A 28 -12.05 14.50 12.45
CA LEU A 28 -11.03 15.15 13.27
C LEU A 28 -9.95 15.76 12.39
N TYR A 29 -9.50 16.96 12.71
CA TYR A 29 -8.47 17.69 11.97
C TYR A 29 -7.13 17.56 12.67
N ILE A 30 -6.15 17.00 11.96
CA ILE A 30 -4.82 16.68 12.48
C ILE A 30 -3.80 17.62 11.82
N THR A 31 -3.18 18.44 12.63
CA THR A 31 -2.09 19.35 12.28
C THR A 31 -0.93 19.12 13.24
N ALA A 32 0.24 19.70 12.97
CA ALA A 32 1.35 19.72 13.93
C ALA A 32 0.93 20.23 15.32
N LYS A 33 -0.04 21.15 15.37
CA LYS A 33 -0.52 21.72 16.64
C LYS A 33 -1.59 20.89 17.33
N THR A 34 -2.39 20.15 16.58
CA THR A 34 -3.57 19.45 17.12
C THR A 34 -3.35 17.96 17.34
N ALA A 35 -2.32 17.36 16.77
CA ALA A 35 -2.11 15.92 16.86
C ALA A 35 -2.07 15.38 18.30
N LYS A 36 -1.51 16.15 19.25
CA LYS A 36 -1.49 15.79 20.68
C LYS A 36 -2.75 16.17 21.45
N THR A 37 -3.53 17.13 20.97
CA THR A 37 -4.63 17.75 21.72
C THR A 37 -6.01 17.50 21.14
N VAL A 38 -6.10 16.93 19.95
CA VAL A 38 -7.38 16.53 19.36
C VAL A 38 -8.11 15.57 20.28
N SER A 39 -9.41 15.78 20.47
CA SER A 39 -10.23 14.98 21.37
C SER A 39 -11.52 14.53 20.72
N THR A 40 -11.97 13.36 21.08
CA THR A 40 -13.29 12.86 20.72
C THR A 40 -13.80 11.86 21.77
N THR A 41 -15.10 11.66 21.79
CA THR A 41 -15.71 10.63 22.64
C THR A 41 -15.61 9.28 21.96
N VAL A 42 -15.14 8.26 22.65
CA VAL A 42 -15.02 6.87 22.19
C VAL A 42 -15.72 5.95 23.20
N ASN A 43 -16.42 4.94 22.69
CA ASN A 43 -16.96 3.88 23.54
C ASN A 43 -15.88 2.82 23.78
N THR A 44 -15.42 2.73 25.02
CA THR A 44 -14.44 1.72 25.47
C THR A 44 -15.05 0.67 26.42
N GLY A 45 -16.38 0.46 26.32
CA GLY A 45 -17.24 -0.19 27.31
C GLY A 45 -18.03 0.84 28.13
N LYS A 46 -17.60 2.09 28.08
CA LYS A 46 -18.31 3.29 28.50
C LYS A 46 -17.88 4.46 27.59
N LEU A 47 -18.69 5.52 27.53
CA LEU A 47 -18.31 6.70 26.77
C LEU A 47 -17.24 7.49 27.53
N GLU A 48 -16.12 7.70 26.89
CA GLU A 48 -14.96 8.42 27.44
C GLU A 48 -14.45 9.46 26.44
N THR A 49 -14.07 10.63 26.90
CA THR A 49 -13.34 11.60 26.08
C THR A 49 -11.87 11.23 26.05
N ILE A 50 -11.37 10.93 24.87
CA ILE A 50 -9.98 10.54 24.62
C ILE A 50 -9.28 11.68 23.89
N THR A 51 -8.05 11.99 24.30
CA THR A 51 -7.24 13.09 23.76
C THR A 51 -5.92 12.57 23.18
N GLY A 52 -5.55 13.05 21.99
CA GLY A 52 -4.35 12.67 21.26
C GLY A 52 -4.62 11.62 20.19
N LEU A 53 -3.97 11.78 19.04
CA LEU A 53 -4.23 10.93 17.85
C LEU A 53 -4.02 9.44 18.16
N GLN A 54 -2.85 9.05 18.69
CA GLN A 54 -2.57 7.63 18.99
C GLN A 54 -3.51 7.09 20.07
N ALA A 55 -3.80 7.87 21.09
CA ALA A 55 -4.70 7.45 22.18
C ALA A 55 -6.13 7.20 21.68
N ILE A 56 -6.63 8.00 20.75
CA ILE A 56 -7.94 7.81 20.13
C ILE A 56 -7.96 6.49 19.34
N ILE A 57 -6.93 6.23 18.55
CA ILE A 57 -6.79 4.97 17.77
C ILE A 57 -6.72 3.78 18.74
N ASP A 58 -5.93 3.86 19.80
CA ASP A 58 -5.82 2.80 20.82
C ASP A 58 -7.14 2.52 21.53
N ALA A 59 -7.98 3.54 21.71
CA ALA A 59 -9.31 3.36 22.30
C ALA A 59 -10.22 2.51 21.39
N TYR A 60 -10.12 2.66 20.08
CA TYR A 60 -10.83 1.81 19.10
C TYR A 60 -10.34 0.36 19.13
N GLN A 61 -9.12 0.10 19.52
CA GLN A 61 -8.58 -1.27 19.65
C GLN A 61 -9.39 -2.13 20.61
N LYS A 62 -10.10 -1.54 21.58
CA LYS A 62 -10.98 -2.28 22.47
C LYS A 62 -12.16 -2.93 21.76
N GLY A 63 -12.47 -2.51 20.53
CA GLY A 63 -13.48 -3.09 19.67
C GLY A 63 -14.94 -2.80 20.06
N GLU A 64 -15.15 -1.90 21.02
CA GLU A 64 -16.49 -1.51 21.48
C GLU A 64 -17.06 -0.35 20.66
N ASP A 65 -16.22 0.43 20.00
CA ASP A 65 -16.63 1.53 19.11
C ASP A 65 -16.24 1.20 17.67
N THR A 66 -17.23 1.11 16.79
CA THR A 66 -17.07 0.96 15.36
C THR A 66 -17.59 2.17 14.57
N THR A 67 -17.87 3.26 15.27
CA THR A 67 -18.31 4.50 14.65
C THR A 67 -17.28 4.95 13.62
N PRO A 68 -17.69 5.23 12.39
CA PRO A 68 -16.76 5.69 11.37
C PRO A 68 -16.03 6.96 11.80
N ILE A 69 -14.73 7.03 11.51
CA ILE A 69 -13.91 8.17 11.90
C ILE A 69 -12.94 8.55 10.79
N VAL A 70 -12.85 9.85 10.52
CA VAL A 70 -11.93 10.44 9.54
C VAL A 70 -10.91 11.30 10.27
N PHE A 71 -9.64 11.03 10.02
CA PHE A 71 -8.52 11.87 10.45
C PHE A 71 -8.04 12.69 9.24
N ARG A 72 -8.35 13.99 9.23
CA ARG A 72 -7.98 14.92 8.16
C ARG A 72 -6.65 15.58 8.46
N ILE A 73 -5.62 15.17 7.72
CA ILE A 73 -4.24 15.68 7.84
C ILE A 73 -4.13 16.99 7.06
N ILE A 74 -3.67 18.05 7.73
CA ILE A 74 -3.49 19.37 7.13
C ILE A 74 -2.04 19.82 7.33
N GLY A 75 -1.36 20.08 6.22
CA GLY A 75 0.04 20.45 6.22
C GLY A 75 0.94 19.32 6.72
N LYS A 76 2.14 19.65 7.16
CA LYS A 76 3.15 18.68 7.62
C LYS A 76 2.94 18.32 9.09
N VAL A 77 2.79 17.03 9.37
CA VAL A 77 2.77 16.44 10.72
C VAL A 77 4.00 15.56 10.88
N SER A 78 4.87 15.90 11.82
CA SER A 78 6.13 15.22 12.06
C SER A 78 6.03 14.26 13.26
N LEU A 79 6.96 13.32 13.37
CA LEU A 79 7.04 12.39 14.50
C LEU A 79 7.03 13.11 15.86
N SER A 80 7.71 14.25 15.96
CA SER A 80 7.75 15.08 17.20
C SER A 80 6.41 15.72 17.57
N ASP A 81 5.48 15.79 16.62
CA ASP A 81 4.14 16.35 16.84
C ASP A 81 3.17 15.33 17.45
N LEU A 82 3.60 14.09 17.65
CA LEU A 82 2.80 13.00 18.17
C LEU A 82 3.24 12.62 19.58
N ASP A 83 2.29 12.17 20.39
CA ASP A 83 2.54 11.50 21.67
C ASP A 83 2.13 10.03 21.57
N GLY A 84 2.72 9.19 22.41
CA GLY A 84 2.32 7.78 22.55
C GLY A 84 2.67 6.86 21.39
N ILE A 85 3.43 7.32 20.40
CA ILE A 85 4.01 6.41 19.42
C ILE A 85 4.95 5.46 20.15
N SER A 86 4.73 4.15 19.94
CA SER A 86 5.59 3.14 20.54
C SER A 86 7.02 3.27 20.01
N SER A 87 7.96 2.60 20.68
CA SER A 87 9.34 2.51 20.22
C SER A 87 9.49 1.72 18.91
N SER A 88 8.40 1.22 18.32
CA SER A 88 8.39 0.56 17.02
C SER A 88 8.75 1.55 15.92
N ALA A 89 9.65 1.13 15.05
CA ALA A 89 10.06 1.91 13.90
C ALA A 89 8.92 2.12 12.88
N GLU A 90 7.89 1.27 12.90
CA GLU A 90 6.74 1.39 11.97
C GLU A 90 5.83 2.61 12.28
N GLY A 91 5.96 3.23 13.45
CA GLY A 91 5.27 4.49 13.74
C GLY A 91 3.88 4.36 14.33
N LEU A 92 2.88 5.00 13.74
CA LEU A 92 1.51 5.04 14.25
C LEU A 92 0.84 3.67 14.12
N GLN A 93 0.31 3.14 15.22
CA GLN A 93 -0.24 1.79 15.27
C GLN A 93 -1.76 1.79 15.26
N ILE A 94 -2.33 1.06 14.30
CA ILE A 94 -3.78 0.84 14.17
C ILE A 94 -4.02 -0.65 14.40
N LYS A 95 -4.54 -1.00 15.57
CA LYS A 95 -4.74 -2.38 15.97
C LYS A 95 -6.20 -2.67 16.27
N GLY A 96 -6.69 -3.78 15.76
CA GLY A 96 -7.99 -4.34 16.13
C GLY A 96 -7.90 -5.24 17.37
N LYS A 97 -9.03 -5.52 18.00
CA LYS A 97 -9.14 -6.42 19.17
C LYS A 97 -8.79 -7.88 18.81
N GLY A 98 -9.09 -8.29 17.60
CA GLY A 98 -8.81 -9.61 17.03
C GLY A 98 -8.83 -9.52 15.51
N ALA A 99 -8.56 -10.64 14.84
CA ALA A 99 -8.50 -10.70 13.39
C ALA A 99 -9.69 -9.99 12.72
N HIS A 100 -9.38 -9.13 11.75
CA HIS A 100 -10.37 -8.40 10.96
C HIS A 100 -11.38 -7.57 11.78
N SER A 101 -10.96 -6.99 12.91
CA SER A 101 -11.81 -6.09 13.69
C SER A 101 -12.17 -4.84 12.90
N VAL A 102 -13.47 -4.51 12.88
CA VAL A 102 -13.98 -3.35 12.15
C VAL A 102 -13.50 -2.06 12.78
N MET A 103 -12.76 -1.26 12.02
CA MET A 103 -12.24 0.03 12.45
C MET A 103 -13.00 1.21 11.80
N ASN A 104 -13.43 1.07 10.55
CA ASN A 104 -14.07 2.12 9.77
C ASN A 104 -13.30 3.46 9.84
N MET A 105 -11.98 3.40 9.69
CA MET A 105 -11.09 4.56 9.78
C MET A 105 -10.64 5.02 8.41
N THR A 106 -10.65 6.32 8.17
CA THR A 106 -10.01 6.94 7.02
C THR A 106 -8.99 7.98 7.47
N PHE A 107 -7.78 7.88 6.95
CA PHE A 107 -6.76 8.92 7.01
C PHE A 107 -6.72 9.62 5.66
N GLU A 108 -6.98 10.91 5.65
CA GLU A 108 -7.01 11.68 4.39
C GLU A 108 -6.30 13.02 4.51
N GLY A 109 -5.55 13.38 3.48
CA GLY A 109 -4.96 14.71 3.38
C GLY A 109 -5.96 15.73 2.86
N VAL A 110 -5.86 16.95 3.37
CA VAL A 110 -6.62 18.10 2.90
C VAL A 110 -5.67 19.04 2.16
N GLY A 111 -6.03 19.40 0.94
CA GLY A 111 -5.15 20.19 0.08
C GLY A 111 -4.06 19.33 -0.58
N ASP A 112 -3.00 19.97 -1.00
CA ASP A 112 -1.90 19.40 -1.78
C ASP A 112 -0.57 19.32 -0.99
N ASP A 113 -0.56 19.76 0.27
CA ASP A 113 0.63 19.80 1.13
C ASP A 113 0.58 18.84 2.32
N ALA A 114 -0.49 18.03 2.45
CA ALA A 114 -0.65 17.11 3.55
C ALA A 114 0.48 16.06 3.56
N THR A 115 1.28 16.06 4.64
CA THR A 115 2.47 15.23 4.73
C THR A 115 2.65 14.64 6.12
N VAL A 116 2.89 13.35 6.18
CA VAL A 116 3.38 12.63 7.36
C VAL A 116 4.89 12.48 7.24
N TYR A 117 5.65 12.95 8.23
CA TYR A 117 7.09 13.05 8.15
C TYR A 117 7.79 12.38 9.34
N GLY A 118 8.64 11.43 9.04
CA GLY A 118 9.47 10.74 10.04
C GLY A 118 8.77 9.58 10.75
N PHE A 119 7.58 9.19 10.31
CA PHE A 119 6.87 8.00 10.81
C PHE A 119 5.99 7.40 9.71
N GLY A 120 5.62 6.16 9.90
CA GLY A 120 4.71 5.41 9.04
C GLY A 120 3.49 4.91 9.82
N PHE A 121 2.87 3.85 9.30
CA PHE A 121 1.68 3.23 9.88
C PHE A 121 1.85 1.72 9.98
N LEU A 122 1.50 1.16 11.13
CA LEU A 122 1.39 -0.29 11.34
C LEU A 122 -0.07 -0.67 11.53
N LEU A 123 -0.56 -1.64 10.76
CA LEU A 123 -1.91 -2.19 10.88
C LEU A 123 -1.83 -3.64 11.35
N ARG A 124 -2.63 -3.99 12.36
CA ARG A 124 -2.84 -5.37 12.83
C ARG A 124 -4.30 -5.65 13.13
N ASN A 125 -4.79 -6.79 12.67
CA ASN A 125 -6.12 -7.28 12.99
C ASN A 125 -7.26 -6.35 12.57
N THR A 126 -7.06 -5.49 11.59
CA THR A 126 -8.01 -4.44 11.24
C THR A 126 -8.90 -4.82 10.05
N LYS A 127 -10.08 -4.22 9.99
CA LYS A 127 -10.93 -4.25 8.83
C LYS A 127 -11.49 -2.86 8.53
N SER A 128 -11.58 -2.52 7.25
CA SER A 128 -12.15 -1.26 6.78
C SER A 128 -11.31 -0.05 7.19
N VAL A 129 -10.11 0.06 6.61
CA VAL A 129 -9.20 1.19 6.79
C VAL A 129 -8.80 1.76 5.43
N GLU A 130 -8.88 3.07 5.30
CA GLU A 130 -8.57 3.79 4.05
C GLU A 130 -7.50 4.86 4.31
N PHE A 131 -6.52 4.93 3.40
CA PHE A 131 -5.49 5.97 3.37
C PHE A 131 -5.51 6.66 2.03
N ARG A 132 -5.59 8.01 2.02
CA ARG A 132 -5.65 8.74 0.76
C ARG A 132 -5.14 10.18 0.83
N ASN A 133 -4.63 10.65 -0.29
CA ASN A 133 -4.33 12.06 -0.59
C ASN A 133 -3.35 12.73 0.38
N PHE A 134 -2.29 12.03 0.79
CA PHE A 134 -1.17 12.66 1.52
C PHE A 134 0.15 11.96 1.22
N ALA A 135 1.24 12.63 1.56
CA ALA A 135 2.58 12.08 1.43
C ALA A 135 3.04 11.39 2.72
N ILE A 136 3.80 10.29 2.60
CA ILE A 136 4.58 9.71 3.69
C ILE A 136 6.04 9.82 3.32
N MET A 137 6.82 10.50 4.16
CA MET A 137 8.22 10.79 3.89
C MET A 137 9.10 10.46 5.07
N ARG A 138 10.28 9.88 4.79
CA ARG A 138 11.33 9.69 5.78
C ARG A 138 10.89 8.89 7.01
N CYS A 139 9.97 7.93 6.80
CA CYS A 139 9.61 6.95 7.84
C CYS A 139 10.87 6.19 8.32
N LEU A 140 10.80 5.64 9.50
CA LEU A 140 11.96 4.96 10.13
C LEU A 140 12.11 3.52 9.64
N ASP A 141 11.03 2.92 9.16
CA ASP A 141 10.93 1.57 8.62
C ASP A 141 9.94 1.59 7.45
N ASP A 142 8.99 0.69 7.35
CA ASP A 142 7.93 0.72 6.34
C ASP A 142 7.09 2.00 6.43
N ALA A 143 6.71 2.57 5.30
CA ALA A 143 5.71 3.65 5.30
C ALA A 143 4.35 3.12 5.73
N MET A 144 3.98 1.93 5.26
CA MET A 144 2.77 1.20 5.66
C MET A 144 3.07 -0.28 5.81
N SER A 145 2.96 -0.79 7.03
CA SER A 145 3.09 -2.21 7.34
C SER A 145 1.72 -2.78 7.68
N LEU A 146 1.15 -3.57 6.76
CA LEU A 146 -0.06 -4.34 6.99
C LEU A 146 0.36 -5.70 7.53
N ASP A 147 0.62 -5.77 8.83
CA ASP A 147 1.44 -6.81 9.43
C ASP A 147 0.70 -8.13 9.64
N THR A 148 -0.54 -8.11 10.14
CA THR A 148 -1.25 -9.36 10.48
C THR A 148 -2.76 -9.19 10.38
N ASP A 149 -3.45 -10.15 9.75
CA ASP A 149 -4.91 -10.32 9.75
C ASP A 149 -5.71 -9.04 9.45
N ASN A 150 -5.23 -8.24 8.51
CA ASN A 150 -5.97 -7.08 8.04
C ASN A 150 -6.90 -7.45 6.89
N SER A 151 -7.98 -6.72 6.72
CA SER A 151 -8.93 -6.98 5.65
C SER A 151 -9.60 -5.69 5.16
N HIS A 152 -9.89 -5.61 3.86
CA HIS A 152 -10.56 -4.46 3.25
C HIS A 152 -9.82 -3.15 3.58
N VAL A 153 -8.55 -3.09 3.19
CA VAL A 153 -7.71 -1.90 3.30
C VAL A 153 -7.49 -1.31 1.91
N TRP A 154 -7.70 0.01 1.80
CA TRP A 154 -7.51 0.74 0.56
C TRP A 154 -6.49 1.86 0.73
N ILE A 155 -5.38 1.75 0.00
CA ILE A 155 -4.28 2.70 -0.01
C ILE A 155 -4.25 3.37 -1.38
N HIS A 156 -4.60 4.66 -1.45
CA HIS A 156 -4.72 5.29 -2.75
C HIS A 156 -4.43 6.79 -2.76
N ASN A 157 -4.04 7.28 -3.93
CA ASN A 157 -3.71 8.70 -4.14
C ASN A 157 -2.68 9.20 -3.13
N MET A 158 -1.65 8.38 -2.87
CA MET A 158 -0.57 8.68 -1.93
C MET A 158 0.71 9.02 -2.68
N ASP A 159 1.52 9.89 -2.10
CA ASP A 159 2.91 10.09 -2.46
C ASP A 159 3.80 9.35 -1.44
N LEU A 160 4.45 8.28 -1.90
CA LEU A 160 5.22 7.39 -1.06
C LEU A 160 6.71 7.51 -1.40
N PHE A 161 7.41 8.28 -0.59
CA PHE A 161 8.83 8.52 -0.73
C PHE A 161 9.63 7.58 0.17
N TYR A 162 10.91 7.40 -0.10
CA TYR A 162 11.72 6.46 0.66
C TYR A 162 11.79 6.78 2.16
N GLY A 163 12.04 5.75 2.95
CA GLY A 163 12.30 5.86 4.38
C GLY A 163 13.67 6.46 4.70
N LYS A 164 13.97 6.60 5.97
CA LYS A 164 15.24 7.11 6.46
C LYS A 164 16.25 5.96 6.58
N LYS A 165 17.46 6.17 6.08
CA LYS A 165 18.58 5.25 6.37
C LYS A 165 18.88 5.27 7.88
N GLY A 166 19.03 4.11 8.47
CA GLY A 166 19.14 3.92 9.92
C GLY A 166 17.79 3.53 10.54
N GLY A 167 17.70 3.43 11.84
CA GLY A 167 16.54 2.81 12.47
C GLY A 167 16.49 1.32 12.11
N ALA A 168 15.34 0.81 11.70
CA ALA A 168 15.17 -0.56 11.22
C ALA A 168 15.45 -0.73 9.72
N ALA A 169 15.66 0.35 8.97
CA ALA A 169 15.89 0.30 7.54
C ALA A 169 17.28 -0.27 7.20
N ASP A 170 17.31 -1.30 6.37
CA ASP A 170 18.53 -2.00 5.95
C ASP A 170 19.14 -1.45 4.64
N GLN A 171 18.48 -0.51 3.98
CA GLN A 171 18.89 0.08 2.71
C GLN A 171 19.07 1.60 2.77
N ALA A 172 19.82 2.13 1.83
CA ALA A 172 20.06 3.58 1.73
C ALA A 172 18.79 4.41 1.48
N LYS A 173 17.82 3.80 0.78
CA LYS A 173 16.52 4.40 0.44
C LYS A 173 15.37 3.84 1.32
N GLY A 174 15.67 3.52 2.56
CA GLY A 174 14.71 2.95 3.50
C GLY A 174 14.44 1.46 3.31
N ASP A 175 13.57 0.90 4.14
CA ASP A 175 13.08 -0.48 3.98
C ASP A 175 11.81 -0.48 3.11
N GLY A 176 10.92 -1.41 3.30
CA GLY A 176 9.68 -1.53 2.55
C GLY A 176 8.86 -0.24 2.56
N THR A 177 8.06 -0.02 1.54
CA THR A 177 7.19 1.17 1.51
C THR A 177 5.77 0.77 1.83
N VAL A 178 5.21 -0.21 1.12
CA VAL A 178 3.90 -0.80 1.46
C VAL A 178 4.08 -2.31 1.54
N ASP A 179 4.11 -2.84 2.75
CA ASP A 179 4.28 -4.27 2.98
C ASP A 179 3.00 -4.91 3.50
N ILE A 180 2.59 -6.01 2.85
CA ILE A 180 1.36 -6.75 3.14
C ILE A 180 1.75 -8.15 3.58
N LYS A 181 1.50 -8.47 4.83
CA LYS A 181 2.02 -9.67 5.50
C LYS A 181 0.92 -10.39 6.33
N GLY A 182 1.24 -11.55 6.85
CA GLY A 182 0.53 -12.22 7.94
C GLY A 182 -0.97 -12.42 7.70
N ASP A 183 -1.32 -13.04 6.59
CA ASP A 183 -2.70 -13.31 6.17
C ASP A 183 -3.61 -12.08 6.00
N SER A 184 -3.03 -10.91 5.86
CA SER A 184 -3.78 -9.74 5.40
C SER A 184 -4.38 -10.01 4.01
N GLN A 185 -5.65 -9.62 3.80
CA GLN A 185 -6.42 -10.00 2.63
C GLN A 185 -7.38 -8.91 2.15
N TYR A 186 -7.87 -9.02 0.91
CA TYR A 186 -8.77 -8.04 0.30
C TYR A 186 -8.24 -6.61 0.40
N ILE A 187 -7.07 -6.39 -0.20
CA ILE A 187 -6.38 -5.10 -0.14
C ILE A 187 -6.24 -4.54 -1.56
N THR A 188 -6.40 -3.23 -1.67
CA THR A 188 -6.16 -2.49 -2.92
C THR A 188 -5.15 -1.38 -2.69
N VAL A 189 -4.13 -1.34 -3.53
CA VAL A 189 -3.10 -0.31 -3.61
C VAL A 189 -3.23 0.35 -4.98
N ALA A 190 -3.69 1.62 -5.03
CA ALA A 190 -4.10 2.21 -6.30
C ALA A 190 -3.82 3.72 -6.39
N TYR A 191 -3.50 4.19 -7.59
CA TYR A 191 -3.25 5.61 -7.86
C TYR A 191 -2.17 6.23 -6.97
N ASN A 192 -1.17 5.44 -6.54
CA ASN A 192 -0.06 5.92 -5.74
C ASN A 192 1.17 6.19 -6.61
N ARG A 193 1.97 7.14 -6.19
CA ARG A 193 3.33 7.30 -6.68
C ARG A 193 4.30 6.74 -5.64
N PHE A 194 5.03 5.70 -6.04
CA PHE A 194 6.16 5.16 -5.30
C PHE A 194 7.43 5.78 -5.87
N TRP A 195 8.07 6.65 -5.13
CA TRP A 195 9.15 7.44 -5.67
C TRP A 195 10.46 7.21 -4.94
N ASP A 196 11.48 6.80 -5.72
CA ASP A 196 12.84 6.61 -5.25
C ASP A 196 12.94 5.66 -4.04
N ASN A 197 12.12 4.61 -4.04
CA ASN A 197 12.11 3.60 -2.99
C ASN A 197 13.17 2.53 -3.27
N GLY A 198 13.88 2.05 -2.26
CA GLY A 198 14.76 0.89 -2.37
C GLY A 198 13.96 -0.40 -2.55
N LYS A 199 12.91 -0.56 -1.75
CA LYS A 199 11.93 -1.66 -1.80
C LYS A 199 10.54 -1.05 -1.81
N ALA A 200 9.80 -1.15 -2.91
CA ALA A 200 8.52 -0.45 -3.03
C ALA A 200 7.39 -1.18 -2.30
N SER A 201 7.24 -2.50 -2.49
CA SER A 201 6.14 -3.23 -1.87
C SER A 201 6.40 -4.74 -1.81
N MET A 202 5.95 -5.36 -0.73
CA MET A 202 6.00 -6.81 -0.55
C MET A 202 4.59 -7.35 -0.25
N CYS A 203 4.25 -8.48 -0.89
CA CYS A 203 3.03 -9.23 -0.64
C CYS A 203 3.38 -10.66 -0.20
N GLY A 204 3.30 -10.91 1.09
CA GLY A 204 3.65 -12.19 1.68
C GLY A 204 5.12 -12.30 2.05
N MET A 205 5.36 -12.78 3.25
CA MET A 205 6.69 -12.96 3.83
C MET A 205 7.00 -14.43 4.13
N THR A 206 6.33 -15.05 5.11
CA THR A 206 6.59 -16.44 5.48
C THR A 206 5.38 -17.18 6.05
N SER A 207 4.36 -16.49 6.50
CA SER A 207 3.27 -17.05 7.32
C SER A 207 1.90 -17.03 6.64
N GLU A 208 1.85 -16.58 5.41
CA GLU A 208 0.60 -16.43 4.68
C GLU A 208 0.11 -17.79 4.18
N SER A 209 -1.21 -18.00 4.30
CA SER A 209 -1.86 -19.23 3.82
C SER A 209 -2.43 -19.10 2.40
N GLY A 210 -2.50 -17.86 1.87
CA GLY A 210 -3.12 -17.59 0.57
C GLY A 210 -4.63 -17.89 0.54
N PRO A 211 -5.34 -17.48 -0.51
CA PRO A 211 -4.88 -16.65 -1.64
C PRO A 211 -4.79 -15.14 -1.33
N ASN A 212 -5.31 -14.66 -0.23
CA ASN A 212 -5.30 -13.28 0.28
C ASN A 212 -6.01 -12.23 -0.61
N TYR A 213 -5.89 -12.27 -1.94
CA TYR A 213 -6.52 -11.40 -2.92
C TYR A 213 -6.13 -9.93 -2.79
N ILE A 214 -5.05 -9.56 -3.43
CA ILE A 214 -4.48 -8.22 -3.43
C ILE A 214 -4.58 -7.61 -4.83
N THR A 215 -4.89 -6.32 -4.91
CA THR A 215 -4.91 -5.57 -6.18
C THR A 215 -3.92 -4.42 -6.15
N TYR A 216 -3.14 -4.29 -7.23
CA TYR A 216 -2.37 -3.08 -7.55
C TYR A 216 -2.84 -2.54 -8.88
N HIS A 217 -3.34 -1.29 -8.91
CA HIS A 217 -3.73 -0.69 -10.18
C HIS A 217 -3.46 0.81 -10.24
N HIS A 218 -3.12 1.30 -11.43
CA HIS A 218 -2.88 2.70 -11.70
C HIS A 218 -1.81 3.33 -10.79
N ASN A 219 -0.84 2.53 -10.32
CA ASN A 219 0.28 3.06 -9.56
C ASN A 219 1.41 3.49 -10.52
N TRP A 220 2.15 4.48 -10.10
CA TRP A 220 3.38 4.89 -10.73
C TRP A 220 4.57 4.49 -9.84
N PHE A 221 5.36 3.54 -10.31
CA PHE A 221 6.63 3.15 -9.69
C PHE A 221 7.76 3.92 -10.37
N ASP A 222 8.12 5.05 -9.78
CA ASP A 222 8.98 6.06 -10.33
C ASP A 222 10.38 5.97 -9.71
N HIS A 223 11.37 5.55 -10.52
CA HIS A 223 12.77 5.41 -10.09
C HIS A 223 12.98 4.56 -8.82
N SER A 224 12.08 3.61 -8.56
CA SER A 224 12.23 2.65 -7.45
C SER A 224 13.16 1.51 -7.85
N ASP A 225 13.89 0.96 -6.88
CA ASP A 225 14.90 -0.06 -7.20
C ASP A 225 14.26 -1.45 -7.41
N SER A 226 13.45 -1.92 -6.45
CA SER A 226 12.94 -3.30 -6.45
C SER A 226 11.57 -3.46 -5.78
N ARG A 227 11.00 -4.64 -5.86
CA ARG A 227 9.76 -5.07 -5.20
C ARG A 227 8.53 -4.25 -5.60
N MET A 228 8.12 -4.37 -6.86
CA MET A 228 6.99 -3.60 -7.38
C MET A 228 5.83 -4.49 -7.90
N ALA A 229 5.33 -5.47 -7.14
CA ALA A 229 5.69 -5.95 -5.81
C ALA A 229 6.52 -7.24 -5.87
N ARG A 230 7.18 -7.63 -4.74
CA ARG A 230 7.64 -8.99 -4.50
C ARG A 230 6.51 -9.78 -3.84
N ILE A 231 6.16 -10.92 -4.41
CA ILE A 231 4.96 -11.67 -4.04
C ILE A 231 5.32 -13.10 -3.65
N ARG A 232 4.81 -13.54 -2.50
CA ARG A 232 4.94 -14.89 -1.98
C ARG A 232 3.61 -15.38 -1.44
N THR A 233 3.19 -16.58 -1.80
CA THR A 233 1.96 -17.25 -1.34
C THR A 233 0.65 -16.56 -1.78
N MET A 234 0.62 -15.25 -1.88
CA MET A 234 -0.58 -14.47 -2.18
C MET A 234 -0.98 -14.51 -3.66
N SER A 235 -2.26 -14.32 -3.93
CA SER A 235 -2.81 -14.09 -5.27
C SER A 235 -2.99 -12.60 -5.51
N VAL A 236 -2.34 -12.06 -6.53
CA VAL A 236 -2.25 -10.63 -6.78
C VAL A 236 -2.67 -10.30 -8.21
N HIS A 237 -3.59 -9.35 -8.36
CA HIS A 237 -3.99 -8.77 -9.63
C HIS A 237 -3.33 -7.41 -9.81
N MET A 238 -2.52 -7.28 -10.85
CA MET A 238 -1.75 -6.08 -11.15
C MET A 238 -2.11 -5.55 -12.54
N TYR A 239 -2.76 -4.39 -12.61
CA TYR A 239 -3.19 -3.86 -13.90
C TYR A 239 -3.04 -2.34 -14.00
N ASN A 240 -2.76 -1.88 -15.21
CA ASN A 240 -2.62 -0.45 -15.53
C ASN A 240 -1.62 0.30 -14.63
N ASN A 241 -0.56 -0.38 -14.17
CA ASN A 241 0.52 0.28 -13.46
C ASN A 241 1.58 0.78 -14.44
N TYR A 242 2.24 1.87 -14.08
CA TYR A 242 3.36 2.43 -14.80
C TYR A 242 4.66 2.24 -14.00
N TYR A 243 5.61 1.55 -14.61
CA TYR A 243 6.93 1.27 -14.05
C TYR A 243 7.96 2.06 -14.85
N GLN A 244 8.62 3.04 -14.22
CA GLN A 244 9.52 3.95 -14.90
C GLN A 244 10.91 3.95 -14.27
N HIS A 245 11.93 3.68 -15.10
CA HIS A 245 13.33 3.73 -14.70
C HIS A 245 13.67 2.95 -13.43
N ASN A 246 13.16 1.73 -13.34
CA ASN A 246 13.38 0.87 -12.18
C ASN A 246 14.68 0.07 -12.32
N ASP A 247 15.47 0.01 -11.26
CA ASP A 247 16.90 -0.28 -11.37
C ASP A 247 17.27 -1.75 -11.14
N VAL A 248 16.49 -2.50 -10.37
CA VAL A 248 16.79 -3.91 -10.05
C VAL A 248 15.77 -4.85 -10.68
N TYR A 249 14.49 -4.79 -10.26
CA TYR A 249 13.40 -5.54 -10.89
C TYR A 249 12.03 -4.90 -10.61
N GLY A 250 11.07 -5.18 -11.46
CA GLY A 250 9.68 -4.77 -11.31
C GLY A 250 8.85 -5.74 -10.46
N ILE A 251 8.01 -6.53 -11.10
CA ILE A 251 7.16 -7.53 -10.46
C ILE A 251 7.95 -8.82 -10.26
N GLY A 252 7.88 -9.37 -9.05
CA GLY A 252 8.58 -10.60 -8.70
C GLY A 252 7.67 -11.64 -8.06
N ALA A 253 7.50 -12.81 -8.70
CA ALA A 253 6.72 -13.93 -8.19
C ALA A 253 7.64 -14.97 -7.54
N THR A 254 7.41 -15.27 -6.26
CA THR A 254 8.14 -16.29 -5.51
C THR A 254 7.20 -17.42 -5.08
N SER A 255 7.70 -18.32 -4.26
CA SER A 255 7.05 -19.56 -3.84
C SER A 255 5.58 -19.39 -3.47
N GLY A 256 4.73 -20.21 -4.07
CA GLY A 256 3.30 -20.27 -3.78
C GLY A 256 2.47 -19.10 -4.26
N SER A 257 3.09 -18.08 -4.87
CA SER A 257 2.34 -16.92 -5.39
C SER A 257 1.63 -17.21 -6.70
N SER A 258 0.55 -16.48 -6.94
CA SER A 258 -0.17 -16.44 -8.22
C SER A 258 -0.39 -14.99 -8.61
N VAL A 259 0.15 -14.59 -9.76
CA VAL A 259 0.14 -13.20 -10.20
C VAL A 259 -0.55 -13.10 -11.56
N PHE A 260 -1.66 -12.38 -11.60
CA PHE A 260 -2.28 -11.98 -12.85
C PHE A 260 -1.91 -10.53 -13.13
N MET A 261 -1.23 -10.31 -14.25
CA MET A 261 -0.78 -8.98 -14.65
C MET A 261 -1.24 -8.63 -16.04
N GLU A 262 -1.96 -7.53 -16.17
CA GLU A 262 -2.50 -7.13 -17.46
C GLU A 262 -2.39 -5.62 -17.68
N SER A 263 -2.12 -5.23 -18.93
CA SER A 263 -2.09 -3.84 -19.37
C SER A 263 -1.17 -2.93 -18.55
N ASN A 264 -0.08 -3.47 -17.98
CA ASN A 264 0.94 -2.67 -17.33
C ASN A 264 1.92 -2.10 -18.37
N TYR A 265 2.52 -0.97 -18.05
CA TYR A 265 3.50 -0.31 -18.91
C TYR A 265 4.85 -0.21 -18.21
N PHE A 266 5.85 -0.87 -18.76
CA PHE A 266 7.23 -0.87 -18.25
C PHE A 266 8.09 0.01 -19.17
N ASP A 267 8.62 1.11 -18.63
CA ASP A 267 9.44 2.09 -19.33
C ASP A 267 10.85 2.10 -18.71
N ALA A 268 11.85 1.68 -19.47
CA ALA A 268 13.23 1.59 -19.03
C ALA A 268 13.41 0.82 -17.70
N THR A 269 12.60 -0.19 -17.46
CA THR A 269 12.64 -1.02 -16.26
C THR A 269 13.51 -2.25 -16.49
N LYS A 270 14.54 -2.44 -15.66
CA LYS A 270 15.31 -3.67 -15.66
C LYS A 270 14.47 -4.82 -15.09
N ARG A 271 14.58 -6.00 -15.69
CA ARG A 271 13.88 -7.21 -15.25
C ARG A 271 12.44 -6.93 -14.84
N PRO A 272 11.60 -6.47 -15.77
CA PRO A 272 10.25 -5.97 -15.43
C PRO A 272 9.37 -7.03 -14.80
N ILE A 273 9.55 -8.31 -15.16
CA ILE A 273 8.78 -9.45 -14.64
C ILE A 273 9.77 -10.58 -14.34
N MET A 274 9.74 -11.04 -13.11
CA MET A 274 10.58 -12.15 -12.66
C MET A 274 9.77 -13.22 -11.93
N SER A 275 10.11 -14.48 -12.21
CA SER A 275 9.78 -15.60 -11.34
C SER A 275 11.06 -16.13 -10.72
N SER A 276 11.04 -16.49 -9.45
CA SER A 276 12.22 -17.03 -8.78
C SER A 276 12.69 -18.33 -9.43
N LEU A 277 13.97 -18.46 -9.59
CA LEU A 277 14.64 -19.70 -10.04
C LEU A 277 15.61 -20.09 -8.93
N GLN A 278 15.23 -20.94 -8.07
CA GLN A 278 16.03 -21.56 -7.00
C GLN A 278 17.37 -20.91 -6.62
N GLY A 279 17.49 -20.44 -5.44
CA GLY A 279 18.76 -20.31 -4.73
C GLY A 279 19.58 -19.07 -4.96
N THR A 280 19.19 -18.13 -5.79
CA THR A 280 19.95 -16.90 -5.98
C THR A 280 19.12 -15.65 -5.71
N ASP A 281 19.77 -14.70 -5.09
CA ASP A 281 19.19 -13.42 -4.73
C ASP A 281 19.07 -12.51 -5.97
N ALA A 282 18.16 -11.57 -5.97
CA ALA A 282 17.84 -10.65 -7.06
C ALA A 282 18.97 -9.71 -7.51
N LYS A 283 20.18 -9.93 -7.09
CA LYS A 283 21.30 -9.01 -7.35
C LYS A 283 22.07 -9.22 -8.64
N GLY A 284 21.43 -9.64 -9.67
CA GLY A 284 22.08 -9.67 -10.98
C GLY A 284 21.81 -10.90 -11.82
N ASP A 285 21.47 -12.01 -11.23
CA ASP A 285 21.50 -13.30 -11.91
C ASP A 285 20.12 -13.81 -12.32
N GLY A 286 19.08 -13.01 -12.16
CA GLY A 286 17.75 -13.35 -12.59
C GLY A 286 16.86 -13.98 -11.55
N THR A 287 17.34 -14.23 -10.35
CA THR A 287 16.55 -14.68 -9.22
C THR A 287 16.60 -13.67 -8.07
N PHE A 288 15.55 -13.57 -7.31
CA PHE A 288 15.39 -12.55 -6.27
C PHE A 288 14.92 -13.15 -4.95
N SER A 289 14.90 -14.45 -4.85
CA SER A 289 14.72 -15.18 -3.59
C SER A 289 15.36 -16.56 -3.70
N GLY A 290 15.70 -17.17 -2.59
CA GLY A 290 16.19 -18.54 -2.51
C GLY A 290 15.09 -19.60 -2.65
N GLU A 291 13.90 -19.24 -3.08
CA GLU A 291 12.71 -20.07 -3.12
C GLU A 291 12.34 -20.44 -4.57
N ASP A 292 11.46 -21.42 -4.73
CA ASP A 292 10.83 -21.73 -6.02
C ASP A 292 10.04 -20.54 -6.56
N GLY A 293 9.85 -20.49 -7.87
CA GLY A 293 9.07 -19.45 -8.51
C GLY A 293 7.58 -19.55 -8.28
N GLY A 294 6.91 -18.42 -8.40
CA GLY A 294 5.46 -18.34 -8.43
C GLY A 294 4.87 -18.51 -9.81
N LEU A 295 3.57 -18.56 -9.87
CA LEU A 295 2.79 -18.65 -11.09
C LEU A 295 2.45 -17.25 -11.61
N ILE A 296 2.59 -17.04 -12.91
CA ILE A 296 2.32 -15.76 -13.56
C ILE A 296 1.43 -15.99 -14.77
N LYS A 297 0.36 -15.18 -14.86
CA LYS A 297 -0.41 -15.01 -16.09
C LYS A 297 -0.30 -13.55 -16.51
N ALA A 298 0.15 -13.32 -17.76
CA ALA A 298 0.37 -11.98 -18.27
C ALA A 298 -0.45 -11.74 -19.55
N TYR A 299 -1.03 -10.55 -19.67
CA TYR A 299 -1.79 -10.18 -20.85
C TYR A 299 -1.65 -8.68 -21.15
N GLY A 300 -1.34 -8.33 -22.41
CA GLY A 300 -1.35 -6.95 -22.88
C GLY A 300 -0.36 -6.00 -22.22
N ASN A 301 0.67 -6.50 -21.53
CA ASN A 301 1.70 -5.65 -20.95
C ASN A 301 2.62 -5.07 -22.03
N VAL A 302 3.07 -3.83 -21.84
CA VAL A 302 3.92 -3.11 -22.78
C VAL A 302 5.30 -2.88 -22.18
N PHE A 303 6.33 -3.14 -22.97
CA PHE A 303 7.74 -2.93 -22.60
C PHE A 303 8.37 -1.92 -23.54
N ALA A 304 8.70 -0.74 -23.03
CA ALA A 304 9.28 0.36 -23.80
C ALA A 304 10.66 0.75 -23.28
N ASN A 305 11.45 1.42 -24.15
CA ASN A 305 12.76 1.96 -23.82
C ASN A 305 13.66 0.98 -23.05
N LYS A 306 13.70 -0.27 -23.50
CA LYS A 306 14.43 -1.36 -22.85
C LYS A 306 15.88 -0.95 -22.57
N PRO A 307 16.37 -1.06 -21.31
CA PRO A 307 17.77 -0.82 -21.01
C PRO A 307 18.70 -1.74 -21.79
N GLU A 308 19.95 -1.35 -21.98
CA GLU A 308 20.95 -2.14 -22.71
C GLU A 308 21.05 -3.59 -22.18
N ASN A 309 20.94 -3.77 -20.87
CA ASN A 309 20.95 -5.08 -20.21
C ASN A 309 19.54 -5.56 -19.85
N PHE A 310 18.55 -5.26 -20.69
CA PHE A 310 17.18 -5.70 -20.47
C PHE A 310 17.10 -7.23 -20.47
N SER A 311 16.53 -7.76 -19.41
CA SER A 311 16.19 -9.18 -19.32
C SER A 311 15.01 -9.38 -18.37
N TYR A 312 14.24 -10.41 -18.63
CA TYR A 312 13.24 -10.91 -17.69
C TYR A 312 13.17 -12.43 -17.78
N ILE A 313 12.73 -13.06 -16.72
CA ILE A 313 12.58 -14.51 -16.67
C ILE A 313 11.24 -14.86 -17.32
N PRO A 314 11.22 -15.86 -18.22
CA PRO A 314 9.98 -16.35 -18.81
C PRO A 314 8.95 -16.74 -17.75
N TYR A 315 7.70 -16.48 -18.03
CA TYR A 315 6.57 -16.78 -17.17
C TYR A 315 5.67 -17.85 -17.78
N SER A 316 4.85 -18.48 -16.94
CA SER A 316 3.80 -19.39 -17.39
C SER A 316 2.46 -18.64 -17.49
N GLU A 317 1.86 -18.68 -18.68
CA GLU A 317 0.59 -17.96 -18.92
C GLU A 317 -0.66 -18.63 -18.35
N ASN A 318 -0.55 -19.81 -17.75
CA ASN A 318 -1.73 -20.66 -17.54
C ASN A 318 -2.07 -20.95 -16.09
N ASN A 319 -1.38 -20.40 -15.12
CA ASN A 319 -1.53 -20.84 -13.73
C ASN A 319 -1.67 -19.69 -12.76
N THR A 320 -2.87 -19.23 -12.55
CA THR A 320 -3.20 -18.38 -11.42
C THR A 320 -4.27 -19.06 -10.57
N SER A 321 -4.26 -18.79 -9.28
CA SER A 321 -5.29 -19.26 -8.34
C SER A 321 -6.45 -18.30 -8.20
N PHE A 322 -6.59 -17.34 -9.11
CA PHE A 322 -7.71 -16.41 -9.09
C PHE A 322 -9.03 -17.13 -9.34
N ASP A 323 -10.04 -16.73 -8.62
CA ASP A 323 -11.41 -17.04 -8.98
C ASP A 323 -11.74 -16.40 -10.32
N ALA A 324 -12.19 -17.19 -11.28
CA ALA A 324 -12.46 -16.74 -12.64
C ALA A 324 -13.50 -15.62 -12.71
N TYR A 325 -14.47 -15.64 -11.80
CA TYR A 325 -15.50 -14.60 -11.73
C TYR A 325 -14.90 -13.28 -11.23
N GLU A 326 -14.07 -13.31 -10.18
CA GLU A 326 -13.44 -12.12 -9.63
C GLU A 326 -12.51 -11.45 -10.62
N VAL A 327 -11.70 -12.23 -11.31
CA VAL A 327 -10.81 -11.73 -12.37
C VAL A 327 -11.61 -11.14 -13.53
N SER A 328 -12.69 -11.79 -13.95
CA SER A 328 -13.55 -11.27 -15.03
C SER A 328 -14.16 -9.91 -14.68
N VAL A 329 -14.72 -9.78 -13.50
CA VAL A 329 -15.32 -8.51 -13.03
C VAL A 329 -14.29 -7.39 -12.96
N LEU A 330 -13.08 -7.69 -12.48
CA LEU A 330 -12.00 -6.70 -12.41
C LEU A 330 -11.46 -6.34 -13.80
N SER A 331 -11.31 -7.33 -14.67
CA SER A 331 -10.80 -7.12 -16.02
C SER A 331 -11.70 -6.23 -16.88
N GLU A 332 -13.01 -6.28 -16.69
CA GLU A 332 -13.95 -5.40 -17.38
C GLU A 332 -13.77 -3.91 -17.02
N GLN A 333 -13.15 -3.63 -15.89
CA GLN A 333 -12.90 -2.27 -15.42
C GLN A 333 -11.52 -1.75 -15.85
N VAL A 334 -10.70 -2.59 -16.47
CA VAL A 334 -9.33 -2.23 -16.86
C VAL A 334 -9.33 -1.28 -18.05
N PRO A 335 -8.75 -0.08 -17.94
CA PRO A 335 -8.62 0.84 -19.07
C PRO A 335 -7.69 0.30 -20.17
N SER A 336 -7.90 0.75 -21.39
CA SER A 336 -7.22 0.22 -22.58
C SER A 336 -5.73 0.57 -22.69
N SER A 337 -5.25 1.58 -21.97
CA SER A 337 -3.85 2.03 -22.03
C SER A 337 -3.39 2.65 -20.71
N VAL A 338 -2.39 2.05 -20.10
CA VAL A 338 -1.78 2.53 -18.87
C VAL A 338 -1.10 3.88 -19.07
N LYS A 339 -0.34 4.03 -20.11
CA LYS A 339 0.40 5.27 -20.38
C LYS A 339 -0.53 6.47 -20.58
N THR A 340 -1.64 6.27 -21.27
CA THR A 340 -2.66 7.32 -21.44
C THR A 340 -3.28 7.69 -20.09
N LEU A 341 -3.51 6.72 -19.22
CA LEU A 341 -4.08 6.95 -17.90
C LEU A 341 -3.11 7.63 -16.95
N VAL A 342 -1.86 7.19 -16.96
CA VAL A 342 -0.79 7.82 -16.16
C VAL A 342 -0.49 9.23 -16.63
N GLY A 343 -0.57 9.49 -17.94
CA GLY A 343 -0.50 10.84 -18.49
C GLY A 343 -1.77 11.68 -18.28
N GLY A 344 -2.81 11.10 -17.68
CA GLY A 344 -4.07 11.76 -17.36
C GLY A 344 -4.00 12.56 -16.05
N THR A 345 -5.14 13.14 -15.71
CA THR A 345 -5.29 14.09 -14.60
C THR A 345 -4.98 13.54 -13.22
N SER A 346 -4.98 12.22 -13.04
CA SER A 346 -4.79 11.60 -11.72
C SER A 346 -3.40 11.84 -11.12
N TYR A 347 -2.39 12.03 -11.96
CA TYR A 347 -1.00 12.25 -11.52
C TYR A 347 -0.57 13.71 -11.49
N ASN A 348 -1.34 14.60 -12.07
CA ASN A 348 -1.05 16.03 -11.99
C ASN A 348 -1.12 16.57 -10.54
N ASN A 349 -1.89 15.90 -9.69
CA ASN A 349 -1.97 16.25 -8.27
C ASN A 349 -0.75 15.79 -7.47
N PHE A 350 0.03 14.85 -7.97
CA PHE A 350 1.23 14.37 -7.28
C PHE A 350 2.46 15.26 -7.53
N ASP A 351 2.50 15.97 -8.65
CA ASP A 351 3.60 16.88 -8.93
C ASP A 351 3.67 18.06 -7.95
N THR A 352 2.54 18.45 -7.36
CA THR A 352 2.50 19.46 -6.31
C THR A 352 3.03 18.95 -4.97
N ASN A 353 2.79 17.67 -4.64
CA ASN A 353 3.33 17.04 -3.43
C ASN A 353 4.82 16.67 -3.60
N SER A 354 5.29 16.41 -4.81
CA SER A 354 6.68 16.04 -5.06
C SER A 354 7.68 17.11 -4.66
N SER A 355 7.28 18.38 -4.71
CA SER A 355 8.12 19.50 -4.23
C SER A 355 8.38 19.45 -2.72
N LEU A 356 7.48 18.87 -1.94
CA LEU A 356 7.62 18.68 -0.48
C LEU A 356 8.56 17.53 -0.14
N MET A 357 8.74 16.58 -1.05
CA MET A 357 9.57 15.41 -0.82
C MET A 357 11.06 15.74 -0.79
N TYR A 358 11.47 16.83 -1.41
CA TYR A 358 12.87 17.29 -1.46
C TYR A 358 13.19 18.42 -0.47
N ALA A 359 12.22 18.93 0.24
CA ALA A 359 12.40 20.04 1.18
C ALA A 359 12.81 19.52 2.61
#